data_5170bda51cfc4065e319f5079c438cb7
#
_entry.id   5170bda51cfc4065e319f5079c438cb7
#
_cell.length_a   1.000
_cell.length_b   1.000
_cell.length_c   1.000
_cell.angle_alpha   90.00
_cell.angle_beta   90.00
_cell.angle_gamma   90.00
#
_symmetry.space_group_name_H-M   'P 1'
#
loop_
_entity.id
_entity.type
_entity.pdbx_description
1 polymer ?
#
loop_
_entity_poly.entity_id
_entity_poly.type
_entity_poly.pdbx_seq_one_letter_code
_entity_poly.pdbx_strand_id
1 'polypeptide(L)'
;MKSRSHIFALITACVFLFCGCSDYLSLSKASTISNPQTEYDTALKEYLASLETPLSTIEIKHGEDTPIVWEDTGMEAAVRLLLNCPEGIISRSDVWNLNTLTITERTMFEGDSVTITIVTVTAQQGDATLEQEISAVGKESPLPALASLHDLQYFDGLQAFSYSTSPTANQAFTDFSGIETMSHLERFSVNGARPETLEPLSHLSQLKQLSLTECGTLDLTPLEGLDQLESLILSSNDRIVSLEPVTKLPALRSLSLSSGTAVPSLEPLAQTNLAVLDLGLGVGQSGLYKEIDYSPLSQLPDLVCLNLTNHTRVTTKFCKQILAHSPDLRFLNIQNTPASEGSALDVEYLSLIHI
;
A
#
# COMPACT_ATOMS: atom_id res chain seq x y z
N MET A 1 -10.09 20.82 -19.04
CA MET A 1 -10.08 20.97 -17.59
C MET A 1 -11.02 19.94 -16.94
N LYS A 2 -10.78 18.64 -17.10
CA LYS A 2 -11.55 17.55 -16.43
C LYS A 2 -10.68 16.30 -16.12
N SER A 3 -9.34 16.44 -16.10
CA SER A 3 -8.42 15.29 -15.98
C SER A 3 -7.75 15.16 -14.60
N ARG A 4 -8.23 15.87 -13.56
CA ARG A 4 -7.59 15.85 -12.23
C ARG A 4 -8.29 15.01 -11.15
N SER A 5 -9.45 14.43 -11.45
CA SER A 5 -10.24 13.75 -10.39
C SER A 5 -9.95 12.26 -10.20
N HIS A 6 -9.29 11.59 -11.14
CA HIS A 6 -9.11 10.13 -11.08
C HIS A 6 -7.75 9.67 -10.52
N ILE A 7 -6.75 10.55 -10.51
CA ILE A 7 -5.48 10.33 -9.78
C ILE A 7 -5.72 10.26 -8.26
N PHE A 8 -6.79 10.89 -7.76
CA PHE A 8 -7.14 10.95 -6.35
C PHE A 8 -7.49 9.59 -5.70
N ALA A 9 -7.99 8.62 -6.43
CA ALA A 9 -8.42 7.35 -5.84
C ALA A 9 -7.24 6.45 -5.43
N LEU A 10 -6.15 6.41 -6.21
CA LEU A 10 -4.93 5.67 -5.84
C LEU A 10 -4.09 6.42 -4.79
N ILE A 11 -4.02 7.75 -4.89
CA ILE A 11 -3.38 8.62 -3.89
C ILE A 11 -4.04 8.45 -2.52
N THR A 12 -5.37 8.29 -2.49
CA THR A 12 -6.12 8.11 -1.24
C THR A 12 -5.75 6.80 -0.52
N ALA A 13 -5.45 5.71 -1.24
CA ALA A 13 -5.04 4.46 -0.63
C ALA A 13 -3.67 4.56 0.08
N CYS A 14 -2.68 5.22 -0.53
CA CYS A 14 -1.37 5.41 0.11
C CYS A 14 -1.42 6.41 1.29
N VAL A 15 -2.26 7.45 1.21
CA VAL A 15 -2.38 8.47 2.27
C VAL A 15 -3.18 7.96 3.47
N PHE A 16 -4.18 7.09 3.27
CA PHE A 16 -4.90 6.46 4.38
C PHE A 16 -4.03 5.48 5.19
N LEU A 17 -2.94 4.99 4.64
CA LEU A 17 -1.98 4.14 5.37
C LEU A 17 -1.13 4.94 6.37
N PHE A 18 -0.89 6.24 6.14
CA PHE A 18 -0.18 7.11 7.08
C PHE A 18 -1.05 7.68 8.21
N CYS A 19 -2.37 7.74 8.01
CA CYS A 19 -3.32 8.18 9.05
C CYS A 19 -4.08 6.96 9.56
N GLY A 20 -3.61 6.30 10.61
CA GLY A 20 -4.33 5.25 11.34
C GLY A 20 -5.59 5.75 12.08
N CYS A 21 -6.34 6.69 11.50
CA CYS A 21 -7.56 7.26 12.07
C CYS A 21 -8.70 7.21 11.05
N SER A 22 -9.42 6.08 11.03
CA SER A 22 -10.68 5.96 10.30
C SER A 22 -11.86 6.71 10.93
N ASP A 23 -11.68 7.42 12.07
CA ASP A 23 -12.79 7.95 12.88
C ASP A 23 -12.94 9.48 12.92
N TYR A 24 -12.27 10.24 12.03
CA TYR A 24 -12.37 11.73 12.06
C TYR A 24 -13.04 12.36 10.83
N LEU A 25 -14.09 11.75 10.31
CA LEU A 25 -14.93 12.37 9.26
C LEU A 25 -16.35 12.72 9.74
N SER A 26 -16.46 13.23 10.95
CA SER A 26 -17.65 13.96 11.34
C SER A 26 -17.27 15.05 12.34
N LEU A 27 -17.06 16.29 11.85
CA LEU A 27 -17.45 17.50 12.59
C LEU A 27 -17.16 18.77 11.79
N SER A 28 -18.26 19.41 11.45
CA SER A 28 -18.53 20.87 11.39
C SER A 28 -17.79 21.77 10.40
N LYS A 29 -18.60 22.34 9.54
CA LYS A 29 -18.40 23.67 8.93
C LYS A 29 -18.12 24.71 10.01
N ALA A 30 -16.92 25.27 10.06
CA ALA A 30 -16.67 26.60 10.61
C ALA A 30 -15.29 27.15 10.20
N SER A 31 -15.30 28.31 9.59
CA SER A 31 -14.29 29.38 9.54
C SER A 31 -12.88 29.09 9.03
N THR A 32 -12.51 29.84 8.03
CA THR A 32 -11.21 30.10 7.41
C THR A 32 -10.16 30.64 8.40
N ILE A 33 -9.66 29.76 9.27
CA ILE A 33 -8.34 29.89 9.89
C ILE A 33 -7.64 28.59 9.55
N SER A 34 -6.56 28.65 8.78
CA SER A 34 -5.75 27.47 8.46
C SER A 34 -5.29 26.86 9.79
N ASN A 35 -5.78 25.66 10.09
CA ASN A 35 -5.30 24.91 11.24
C ASN A 35 -3.89 24.41 10.88
N PRO A 36 -2.87 24.61 11.73
CA PRO A 36 -1.50 24.13 11.48
C PRO A 36 -1.47 22.63 11.13
N GLN A 37 -2.39 21.83 11.68
CA GLN A 37 -2.61 20.43 11.34
C GLN A 37 -2.93 20.22 9.85
N THR A 38 -3.87 21.03 9.33
CA THR A 38 -4.31 20.92 7.92
C THR A 38 -3.17 21.28 6.95
N GLU A 39 -2.31 22.24 7.33
CA GLU A 39 -1.13 22.64 6.55
C GLU A 39 -0.08 21.52 6.54
N TYR A 40 0.19 20.89 7.69
CA TYR A 40 1.09 19.74 7.80
C TYR A 40 0.59 18.56 6.96
N ASP A 41 -0.67 18.16 7.12
CA ASP A 41 -1.28 17.05 6.38
C ASP A 41 -1.25 17.30 4.86
N THR A 42 -1.46 18.55 4.44
CA THR A 42 -1.39 18.94 3.04
C THR A 42 0.05 18.84 2.51
N ALA A 43 1.02 19.38 3.23
CA ALA A 43 2.42 19.34 2.83
C ALA A 43 2.97 17.90 2.79
N LEU A 44 2.57 17.06 3.77
CA LEU A 44 2.93 15.64 3.77
C LEU A 44 2.34 14.91 2.56
N LYS A 45 1.07 15.15 2.24
CA LYS A 45 0.41 14.58 1.06
C LYS A 45 1.09 15.00 -0.24
N GLU A 46 1.43 16.28 -0.37
CA GLU A 46 2.13 16.80 -1.55
C GLU A 46 3.53 16.18 -1.69
N TYR A 47 4.25 16.03 -0.57
CA TYR A 47 5.55 15.38 -0.57
C TYR A 47 5.45 13.90 -0.98
N LEU A 48 4.55 13.14 -0.38
CA LEU A 48 4.35 11.73 -0.71
C LEU A 48 3.91 11.55 -2.18
N ALA A 49 3.03 12.41 -2.67
CA ALA A 49 2.63 12.42 -4.08
C ALA A 49 3.80 12.73 -5.04
N SER A 50 4.78 13.54 -4.59
CA SER A 50 5.99 13.84 -5.38
C SER A 50 6.94 12.65 -5.53
N LEU A 51 6.83 11.66 -4.64
CA LEU A 51 7.60 10.41 -4.70
C LEU A 51 6.98 9.37 -5.65
N GLU A 52 5.73 9.60 -6.09
CA GLU A 52 5.08 8.66 -7.00
C GLU A 52 5.67 8.77 -8.40
N THR A 53 6.26 7.68 -8.86
CA THR A 53 6.75 7.57 -10.23
C THR A 53 5.57 7.26 -11.16
N PRO A 54 5.30 8.05 -12.21
CA PRO A 54 4.26 7.72 -13.18
C PRO A 54 4.60 6.40 -13.89
N LEU A 55 3.57 5.69 -14.36
CA LEU A 55 3.78 4.47 -15.15
C LEU A 55 4.59 4.80 -16.41
N SER A 56 5.50 3.91 -16.76
CA SER A 56 6.34 4.05 -17.94
C SER A 56 5.52 3.96 -19.21
N THR A 57 5.92 4.69 -20.25
CA THR A 57 5.36 4.47 -21.59
C THR A 57 6.05 3.23 -22.17
N ILE A 58 5.27 2.18 -22.46
CA ILE A 58 5.78 0.94 -23.03
C ILE A 58 5.19 0.70 -24.42
N GLU A 59 5.98 0.09 -25.29
CA GLU A 59 5.53 -0.42 -26.58
C GLU A 59 5.29 -1.92 -26.42
N ILE A 60 4.02 -2.33 -26.51
CA ILE A 60 3.61 -3.72 -26.31
C ILE A 60 3.57 -4.44 -27.64
N LYS A 61 4.25 -5.58 -27.70
CA LYS A 61 4.13 -6.53 -28.81
C LYS A 61 3.12 -7.59 -28.42
N HIS A 62 1.93 -7.49 -28.99
CA HIS A 62 0.89 -8.47 -28.76
C HIS A 62 1.20 -9.77 -29.48
N GLY A 63 0.83 -10.90 -28.85
CA GLY A 63 0.83 -12.23 -29.44
C GLY A 63 -0.37 -12.43 -30.40
N GLU A 64 -0.67 -13.70 -30.68
CA GLU A 64 -1.89 -14.05 -31.42
C GLU A 64 -3.13 -13.76 -30.59
N ASP A 65 -4.17 -13.21 -31.24
CA ASP A 65 -5.46 -13.01 -30.61
C ASP A 65 -6.21 -14.35 -30.53
N THR A 66 -6.21 -14.91 -29.33
CA THR A 66 -6.86 -16.20 -29.03
C THR A 66 -7.86 -16.04 -27.89
N PRO A 67 -8.91 -16.87 -27.86
CA PRO A 67 -9.81 -16.95 -26.71
C PRO A 67 -9.03 -17.20 -25.42
N ILE A 68 -9.41 -16.50 -24.36
CA ILE A 68 -8.87 -16.75 -23.01
C ILE A 68 -9.51 -18.02 -22.45
N VAL A 69 -8.67 -18.90 -21.93
CA VAL A 69 -9.07 -20.06 -21.16
C VAL A 69 -8.85 -19.75 -19.71
N TRP A 70 -9.89 -19.32 -19.02
CA TRP A 70 -9.81 -18.89 -17.62
C TRP A 70 -9.51 -20.08 -16.70
N GLU A 71 -8.57 -19.90 -15.81
CA GLU A 71 -8.25 -20.84 -14.73
C GLU A 71 -8.82 -20.38 -13.40
N ASP A 72 -9.01 -19.04 -13.23
CA ASP A 72 -9.56 -18.43 -12.03
C ASP A 72 -10.94 -17.85 -12.27
N THR A 73 -11.95 -18.39 -11.58
CA THR A 73 -13.35 -17.93 -11.73
C THR A 73 -13.58 -16.54 -11.20
N GLY A 74 -12.77 -16.07 -10.23
CA GLY A 74 -12.83 -14.71 -9.69
C GLY A 74 -12.31 -13.71 -10.71
N MET A 75 -11.18 -14.02 -11.37
CA MET A 75 -10.62 -13.19 -12.43
C MET A 75 -11.56 -13.12 -13.63
N GLU A 76 -12.07 -14.26 -14.08
CA GLU A 76 -13.06 -14.29 -15.15
C GLU A 76 -14.27 -13.42 -14.84
N ALA A 77 -14.86 -13.57 -13.65
CA ALA A 77 -16.04 -12.82 -13.24
C ALA A 77 -15.77 -11.30 -13.18
N ALA A 78 -14.60 -10.90 -12.66
CA ALA A 78 -14.19 -9.51 -12.60
C ALA A 78 -14.03 -8.90 -14.01
N VAL A 79 -13.39 -9.62 -14.93
CA VAL A 79 -13.21 -9.14 -16.32
C VAL A 79 -14.53 -9.10 -17.08
N ARG A 80 -15.41 -10.10 -16.90
CA ARG A 80 -16.75 -10.08 -17.48
C ARG A 80 -17.57 -8.89 -17.00
N LEU A 81 -17.49 -8.57 -15.71
CA LEU A 81 -18.11 -7.38 -15.15
C LEU A 81 -17.53 -6.12 -15.79
N LEU A 82 -16.20 -5.98 -15.84
CA LEU A 82 -15.49 -4.82 -16.38
C LEU A 82 -15.88 -4.54 -17.84
N LEU A 83 -15.91 -5.57 -18.68
CA LEU A 83 -16.23 -5.48 -20.10
C LEU A 83 -17.74 -5.44 -20.40
N ASN A 84 -18.59 -5.54 -19.36
CA ASN A 84 -20.03 -5.70 -19.50
C ASN A 84 -20.41 -6.84 -20.46
N CYS A 85 -19.72 -7.98 -20.34
CA CYS A 85 -19.86 -9.15 -21.21
C CYS A 85 -20.16 -10.40 -20.35
N PRO A 86 -21.39 -10.56 -19.86
CA PRO A 86 -21.74 -11.65 -18.92
C PRO A 86 -21.60 -13.05 -19.54
N GLU A 87 -21.74 -13.14 -20.85
CA GLU A 87 -21.66 -14.40 -21.60
C GLU A 87 -20.84 -14.20 -22.89
N GLY A 88 -20.36 -15.30 -23.46
CA GLY A 88 -19.59 -15.29 -24.70
C GLY A 88 -18.10 -15.46 -24.49
N ILE A 89 -17.38 -15.43 -25.60
CA ILE A 89 -15.92 -15.59 -25.63
C ILE A 89 -15.27 -14.23 -25.34
N ILE A 90 -14.30 -14.22 -24.43
CA ILE A 90 -13.37 -13.11 -24.25
C ILE A 90 -12.03 -13.52 -24.84
N SER A 91 -11.49 -12.72 -25.72
CA SER A 91 -10.19 -12.93 -26.36
C SER A 91 -9.10 -12.08 -25.69
N ARG A 92 -7.84 -12.41 -25.94
CA ARG A 92 -6.69 -11.63 -25.44
C ARG A 92 -6.75 -10.18 -25.88
N SER A 93 -7.25 -9.88 -27.10
CA SER A 93 -7.42 -8.52 -27.61
C SER A 93 -8.35 -7.65 -26.77
N ASP A 94 -9.26 -8.25 -26.02
CA ASP A 94 -10.17 -7.50 -25.15
C ASP A 94 -9.47 -6.94 -23.89
N VAL A 95 -8.34 -7.53 -23.49
CA VAL A 95 -7.64 -7.20 -22.23
C VAL A 95 -6.18 -6.78 -22.39
N TRP A 96 -5.50 -7.11 -23.48
CA TRP A 96 -4.04 -6.93 -23.64
C TRP A 96 -3.57 -5.46 -23.62
N ASN A 97 -4.47 -4.49 -23.86
CA ASN A 97 -4.16 -3.06 -23.80
C ASN A 97 -4.51 -2.42 -22.44
N LEU A 98 -4.96 -3.21 -21.46
CA LEU A 98 -5.20 -2.70 -20.13
C LEU A 98 -3.88 -2.42 -19.41
N ASN A 99 -3.66 -1.15 -19.03
CA ASN A 99 -2.44 -0.74 -18.32
C ASN A 99 -2.55 -0.97 -16.82
N THR A 100 -3.76 -0.86 -16.29
CA THR A 100 -4.03 -1.11 -14.88
C THR A 100 -5.26 -2.00 -14.73
N LEU A 101 -5.28 -2.79 -13.67
CA LEU A 101 -6.45 -3.55 -13.23
C LEU A 101 -6.55 -3.47 -11.71
N THR A 102 -7.67 -2.99 -11.22
CA THR A 102 -7.96 -2.90 -9.79
C THR A 102 -9.29 -3.60 -9.49
N ILE A 103 -9.26 -4.51 -8.53
CA ILE A 103 -10.44 -5.22 -8.03
C ILE A 103 -10.52 -4.91 -6.53
N THR A 104 -11.58 -4.23 -6.11
CA THR A 104 -11.76 -3.83 -4.71
C THR A 104 -13.10 -4.33 -4.19
N GLU A 105 -13.06 -5.05 -3.09
CA GLU A 105 -14.23 -5.45 -2.32
C GLU A 105 -14.31 -4.62 -1.03
N ARG A 106 -15.47 -4.04 -0.77
CA ARG A 106 -15.73 -3.30 0.47
C ARG A 106 -17.07 -3.69 1.06
N THR A 107 -17.13 -3.79 2.37
CA THR A 107 -18.35 -4.03 3.11
C THR A 107 -18.80 -2.74 3.79
N MET A 108 -20.05 -2.36 3.57
CA MET A 108 -20.67 -1.18 4.20
C MET A 108 -21.79 -1.62 5.13
N PHE A 109 -21.99 -0.84 6.19
CA PHE A 109 -23.10 -1.02 7.11
C PHE A 109 -24.13 0.09 6.87
N GLU A 110 -25.36 -0.27 6.55
CA GLU A 110 -26.46 0.67 6.39
C GLU A 110 -27.42 0.52 7.59
N GLY A 111 -27.32 1.46 8.53
CA GLY A 111 -28.02 1.36 9.83
C GLY A 111 -27.50 0.21 10.70
N ASP A 112 -28.31 -0.20 11.69
CA ASP A 112 -27.88 -1.17 12.70
C ASP A 112 -27.95 -2.65 12.23
N SER A 113 -28.41 -2.93 11.02
CA SER A 113 -28.78 -4.31 10.64
C SER A 113 -28.51 -4.71 9.19
N VAL A 114 -28.18 -3.80 8.29
CA VAL A 114 -27.98 -4.12 6.88
C VAL A 114 -26.51 -4.04 6.51
N THR A 115 -25.96 -5.14 6.04
CA THR A 115 -24.63 -5.21 5.46
C THR A 115 -24.77 -5.23 3.95
N ILE A 116 -23.99 -4.44 3.23
CA ILE A 116 -23.90 -4.45 1.78
C ILE A 116 -22.45 -4.70 1.41
N THR A 117 -22.19 -5.72 0.61
CA THR A 117 -20.88 -5.97 0.02
C THR A 117 -20.86 -5.48 -1.42
N ILE A 118 -19.88 -4.66 -1.74
CA ILE A 118 -19.71 -4.00 -3.03
C ILE A 118 -18.38 -4.43 -3.62
N VAL A 119 -18.40 -4.87 -4.88
CA VAL A 119 -17.18 -5.11 -5.65
C VAL A 119 -17.12 -4.09 -6.77
N THR A 120 -16.00 -3.37 -6.83
CA THR A 120 -15.69 -2.41 -7.91
C THR A 120 -14.50 -2.95 -8.70
N VAL A 121 -14.64 -3.00 -10.01
CA VAL A 121 -13.56 -3.36 -10.94
C VAL A 121 -13.25 -2.16 -11.81
N THR A 122 -12.00 -1.71 -11.78
CA THR A 122 -11.53 -0.56 -12.53
C THR A 122 -10.30 -0.94 -13.35
N ALA A 123 -10.23 -0.48 -14.58
CA ALA A 123 -9.05 -0.65 -15.43
C ALA A 123 -8.79 0.62 -16.23
N GLN A 124 -7.54 0.81 -16.68
CA GLN A 124 -7.16 1.86 -17.62
C GLN A 124 -6.66 1.25 -18.93
N GLN A 125 -7.07 1.88 -20.03
CA GLN A 125 -6.62 1.59 -21.38
C GLN A 125 -6.18 2.90 -22.03
N GLY A 126 -4.88 3.20 -21.98
CA GLY A 126 -4.38 4.53 -22.29
C GLY A 126 -5.00 5.59 -21.38
N ASP A 127 -5.64 6.61 -21.98
CA ASP A 127 -6.32 7.68 -21.22
C ASP A 127 -7.75 7.32 -20.79
N ALA A 128 -8.28 6.19 -21.24
CA ALA A 128 -9.65 5.76 -20.93
C ALA A 128 -9.69 4.98 -19.63
N THR A 129 -10.68 5.28 -18.78
CA THR A 129 -10.97 4.52 -17.56
C THR A 129 -12.25 3.72 -17.77
N LEU A 130 -12.16 2.43 -17.53
CA LEU A 130 -13.29 1.51 -17.43
C LEU A 130 -13.56 1.28 -15.95
N GLU A 131 -14.82 1.38 -15.54
CA GLU A 131 -15.21 1.13 -14.13
C GLU A 131 -16.59 0.50 -14.12
N GLN A 132 -16.74 -0.58 -13.36
CA GLN A 132 -17.98 -1.27 -13.12
C GLN A 132 -18.12 -1.65 -11.65
N GLU A 133 -19.34 -1.63 -11.15
CA GLU A 133 -19.65 -1.96 -9.76
C GLU A 133 -20.83 -2.93 -9.70
N ILE A 134 -20.74 -3.89 -8.78
CA ILE A 134 -21.82 -4.80 -8.42
C ILE A 134 -21.96 -4.87 -6.90
N SER A 135 -23.17 -4.96 -6.40
CA SER A 135 -23.43 -5.06 -4.97
C SER A 135 -24.41 -6.18 -4.62
N ALA A 136 -24.24 -6.73 -3.44
CA ALA A 136 -25.16 -7.70 -2.85
C ALA A 136 -25.47 -7.35 -1.39
N VAL A 137 -26.67 -7.64 -0.96
CA VAL A 137 -27.06 -7.54 0.46
C VAL A 137 -26.51 -8.75 1.20
N GLY A 138 -25.72 -8.51 2.23
CA GLY A 138 -25.07 -9.55 3.01
C GLY A 138 -23.56 -9.32 3.12
N LYS A 139 -22.88 -10.27 3.77
CA LYS A 139 -21.41 -10.25 3.94
C LYS A 139 -20.67 -11.03 2.84
N GLU A 140 -21.42 -11.76 2.00
CA GLU A 140 -20.83 -12.54 0.92
C GLU A 140 -20.56 -11.63 -0.28
N SER A 141 -19.40 -11.81 -0.91
CA SER A 141 -19.05 -11.11 -2.13
C SER A 141 -20.01 -11.46 -3.27
N PRO A 142 -20.46 -10.47 -4.06
CA PRO A 142 -21.27 -10.73 -5.26
C PRO A 142 -20.48 -11.40 -6.39
N LEU A 143 -19.15 -11.44 -6.31
CA LEU A 143 -18.28 -12.17 -7.24
C LEU A 143 -17.49 -13.26 -6.49
N PRO A 144 -17.09 -14.34 -7.20
CA PRO A 144 -16.13 -15.28 -6.66
C PRO A 144 -14.83 -14.59 -6.24
N ALA A 145 -14.23 -15.03 -5.13
CA ALA A 145 -12.91 -14.55 -4.73
C ALA A 145 -11.84 -15.04 -5.70
N LEU A 146 -10.77 -14.25 -5.87
CA LEU A 146 -9.57 -14.73 -6.55
C LEU A 146 -8.96 -15.88 -5.77
N ALA A 147 -8.55 -16.92 -6.49
CA ALA A 147 -7.81 -18.06 -5.97
C ALA A 147 -6.35 -18.07 -6.43
N SER A 148 -6.06 -17.52 -7.61
CA SER A 148 -4.72 -17.41 -8.18
C SER A 148 -4.55 -16.15 -9.02
N LEU A 149 -3.29 -15.87 -9.44
CA LEU A 149 -2.96 -14.78 -10.36
C LEU A 149 -2.60 -15.28 -11.77
N HIS A 150 -2.80 -16.56 -12.03
CA HIS A 150 -2.34 -17.22 -13.27
C HIS A 150 -2.90 -16.56 -14.53
N ASP A 151 -4.15 -16.12 -14.49
CA ASP A 151 -4.81 -15.48 -15.64
C ASP A 151 -4.26 -14.10 -16.00
N LEU A 152 -3.43 -13.47 -15.13
CA LEU A 152 -2.75 -12.22 -15.46
C LEU A 152 -1.84 -12.36 -16.68
N GLN A 153 -1.37 -13.56 -17.01
CA GLN A 153 -0.58 -13.85 -18.21
C GLN A 153 -1.23 -13.39 -19.53
N TYR A 154 -2.52 -13.14 -19.54
CA TYR A 154 -3.26 -12.66 -20.72
C TYR A 154 -3.25 -11.14 -20.89
N PHE A 155 -2.75 -10.40 -19.89
CA PHE A 155 -2.77 -8.95 -19.85
C PHE A 155 -1.40 -8.37 -20.25
N ASP A 156 -1.03 -8.48 -21.53
CA ASP A 156 0.30 -8.13 -22.04
C ASP A 156 0.75 -6.70 -21.66
N GLY A 157 -0.20 -5.76 -21.56
CA GLY A 157 0.03 -4.34 -21.25
C GLY A 157 -0.01 -3.97 -19.78
N LEU A 158 -0.23 -4.92 -18.88
CA LEU A 158 -0.47 -4.58 -17.48
C LEU A 158 0.80 -4.09 -16.78
N GLN A 159 0.73 -2.88 -16.27
CA GLN A 159 1.79 -2.22 -15.51
C GLN A 159 1.43 -2.05 -14.02
N ALA A 160 0.14 -2.07 -13.70
CA ALA A 160 -0.30 -1.98 -12.30
C ALA A 160 -1.48 -2.94 -12.04
N PHE A 161 -1.32 -3.76 -10.99
CA PHE A 161 -2.37 -4.63 -10.49
C PHE A 161 -2.64 -4.34 -9.02
N SER A 162 -3.94 -4.26 -8.67
CA SER A 162 -4.37 -4.10 -7.28
C SER A 162 -5.56 -4.99 -6.97
N TYR A 163 -5.46 -5.75 -5.89
CA TYR A 163 -6.52 -6.56 -5.35
C TYR A 163 -6.71 -6.29 -3.85
N SER A 164 -7.92 -5.94 -3.46
CA SER A 164 -8.25 -5.70 -2.05
C SER A 164 -9.56 -6.37 -1.70
N THR A 165 -9.55 -7.22 -0.69
CA THR A 165 -10.74 -7.87 -0.18
C THR A 165 -11.09 -7.36 1.22
N SER A 166 -12.35 -7.57 1.61
CA SER A 166 -12.75 -7.33 3.00
C SER A 166 -12.11 -8.37 3.93
N PRO A 167 -11.60 -7.98 5.10
CA PRO A 167 -11.01 -8.91 6.08
C PRO A 167 -11.98 -9.99 6.59
N THR A 168 -13.26 -9.86 6.28
CA THR A 168 -14.27 -10.87 6.60
C THR A 168 -14.39 -11.99 5.57
N ALA A 169 -13.73 -11.87 4.42
CA ALA A 169 -13.69 -12.92 3.40
C ALA A 169 -12.85 -14.10 3.94
N ASN A 170 -13.51 -15.24 4.16
CA ASN A 170 -12.86 -16.47 4.64
C ASN A 170 -11.91 -17.14 3.63
N GLN A 171 -11.63 -16.50 2.51
CA GLN A 171 -10.85 -17.05 1.41
C GLN A 171 -9.76 -16.05 0.96
N ALA A 172 -8.70 -15.97 1.76
CA ALA A 172 -7.48 -15.36 1.30
C ALA A 172 -6.85 -16.25 0.23
N PHE A 173 -6.54 -15.73 -0.96
CA PHE A 173 -5.79 -16.52 -1.93
C PHE A 173 -4.31 -16.61 -1.50
N THR A 174 -3.70 -17.75 -1.81
CA THR A 174 -2.35 -18.09 -1.34
C THR A 174 -1.35 -18.25 -2.47
N ASP A 175 -1.83 -18.39 -3.71
CA ASP A 175 -1.02 -18.67 -4.88
C ASP A 175 -0.77 -17.42 -5.72
N PHE A 176 0.48 -16.96 -5.75
CA PHE A 176 0.95 -15.86 -6.58
C PHE A 176 1.54 -16.32 -7.91
N SER A 177 1.48 -17.62 -8.24
CA SER A 177 1.99 -18.11 -9.51
C SER A 177 1.28 -17.47 -10.71
N GLY A 178 2.00 -17.35 -11.82
CA GLY A 178 1.55 -16.67 -13.03
C GLY A 178 2.01 -15.22 -13.11
N ILE A 179 2.24 -14.53 -11.96
CA ILE A 179 2.71 -13.15 -11.97
C ILE A 179 4.13 -13.00 -12.49
N GLU A 180 4.95 -14.05 -12.41
CA GLU A 180 6.34 -14.07 -12.89
C GLU A 180 6.45 -13.78 -14.39
N THR A 181 5.36 -13.93 -15.16
CA THR A 181 5.31 -13.60 -16.58
C THR A 181 5.11 -12.11 -16.87
N MET A 182 4.74 -11.32 -15.84
CA MET A 182 4.35 -9.92 -15.95
C MET A 182 5.57 -8.98 -15.99
N SER A 183 6.40 -9.09 -17.04
CA SER A 183 7.69 -8.35 -17.15
C SER A 183 7.56 -6.82 -17.17
N HIS A 184 6.37 -6.27 -17.41
CA HIS A 184 6.09 -4.83 -17.44
C HIS A 184 5.44 -4.31 -16.17
N LEU A 185 5.20 -5.18 -15.16
CA LEU A 185 4.53 -4.78 -13.93
C LEU A 185 5.43 -3.87 -13.10
N GLU A 186 4.97 -2.63 -12.89
CA GLU A 186 5.66 -1.61 -12.09
C GLU A 186 5.04 -1.46 -10.71
N ARG A 187 3.76 -1.79 -10.56
CA ARG A 187 3.04 -1.68 -9.29
C ARG A 187 2.23 -2.94 -9.01
N PHE A 188 2.45 -3.50 -7.84
CA PHE A 188 1.69 -4.65 -7.36
C PHE A 188 1.18 -4.39 -5.95
N SER A 189 -0.13 -4.50 -5.76
CA SER A 189 -0.77 -4.26 -4.47
C SER A 189 -1.79 -5.35 -4.17
N VAL A 190 -1.63 -6.00 -3.03
CA VAL A 190 -2.59 -6.99 -2.54
C VAL A 190 -2.86 -6.75 -1.06
N ASN A 191 -4.15 -6.75 -0.72
CA ASN A 191 -4.64 -6.69 0.64
C ASN A 191 -5.47 -7.95 0.95
N GLY A 192 -5.15 -8.63 2.04
CA GLY A 192 -5.90 -9.78 2.53
C GLY A 192 -5.53 -11.12 1.89
N ALA A 193 -4.46 -11.20 1.08
CA ALA A 193 -3.90 -12.48 0.64
C ALA A 193 -3.06 -13.12 1.75
N ARG A 194 -2.80 -14.42 1.62
CA ARG A 194 -1.86 -15.14 2.51
C ARG A 194 -0.91 -15.99 1.66
N PRO A 195 0.02 -15.36 0.93
CA PRO A 195 0.91 -16.07 0.04
C PRO A 195 1.75 -17.11 0.78
N GLU A 196 1.84 -18.31 0.22
CA GLU A 196 2.72 -19.36 0.74
C GLU A 196 4.19 -18.99 0.56
N THR A 197 4.50 -18.26 -0.51
CA THR A 197 5.83 -17.73 -0.82
C THR A 197 5.72 -16.45 -1.63
N LEU A 198 6.74 -15.59 -1.55
CA LEU A 198 6.90 -14.42 -2.40
C LEU A 198 7.80 -14.70 -3.62
N GLU A 199 8.24 -15.94 -3.83
CA GLU A 199 9.15 -16.32 -4.91
C GLU A 199 8.69 -15.85 -6.30
N PRO A 200 7.40 -15.94 -6.68
CA PRO A 200 6.94 -15.43 -7.98
C PRO A 200 7.23 -13.93 -8.20
N LEU A 201 7.30 -13.13 -7.14
CA LEU A 201 7.61 -11.70 -7.23
C LEU A 201 9.07 -11.42 -7.59
N SER A 202 9.99 -12.36 -7.34
CA SER A 202 11.43 -12.21 -7.62
C SER A 202 11.76 -11.95 -9.09
N HIS A 203 10.83 -12.31 -9.99
CA HIS A 203 10.96 -12.16 -11.44
C HIS A 203 10.54 -10.77 -11.96
N LEU A 204 9.91 -9.94 -11.11
CA LEU A 204 9.35 -8.66 -11.50
C LEU A 204 10.40 -7.54 -11.48
N SER A 205 11.39 -7.60 -12.36
CA SER A 205 12.55 -6.69 -12.37
C SER A 205 12.20 -5.21 -12.60
N GLN A 206 10.99 -4.90 -13.09
CA GLN A 206 10.51 -3.54 -13.31
C GLN A 206 9.66 -3.01 -12.15
N LEU A 207 9.48 -3.82 -11.08
CA LEU A 207 8.61 -3.45 -9.97
C LEU A 207 9.21 -2.28 -9.18
N LYS A 208 8.44 -1.19 -9.08
CA LYS A 208 8.78 0.04 -8.35
C LYS A 208 8.02 0.17 -7.05
N GLN A 209 6.79 -0.34 -7.01
CA GLN A 209 5.93 -0.26 -5.83
C GLN A 209 5.34 -1.63 -5.52
N LEU A 210 5.55 -2.08 -4.29
CA LEU A 210 5.01 -3.32 -3.76
C LEU A 210 4.23 -3.03 -2.48
N SER A 211 2.96 -3.47 -2.44
CA SER A 211 2.13 -3.38 -1.25
C SER A 211 1.55 -4.76 -0.93
N LEU A 212 1.91 -5.30 0.23
CA LEU A 212 1.41 -6.55 0.78
C LEU A 212 0.84 -6.26 2.18
N THR A 213 -0.45 -5.96 2.23
CA THR A 213 -1.15 -5.57 3.47
C THR A 213 -2.06 -6.70 3.93
N GLU A 214 -2.10 -6.97 5.24
CA GLU A 214 -2.89 -8.07 5.82
C GLU A 214 -2.58 -9.45 5.21
N CYS A 215 -1.33 -9.65 4.80
CA CYS A 215 -0.86 -10.88 4.13
C CYS A 215 -0.26 -11.93 5.09
N GLY A 216 -0.33 -11.70 6.40
CA GLY A 216 0.12 -12.68 7.40
C GLY A 216 1.62 -12.61 7.70
N THR A 217 2.29 -13.75 7.76
CA THR A 217 3.74 -13.80 8.00
C THR A 217 4.49 -13.83 6.67
N LEU A 218 5.44 -12.91 6.50
CA LEU A 218 6.18 -12.73 5.25
C LEU A 218 7.68 -12.97 5.43
N ASP A 219 8.26 -13.76 4.54
CA ASP A 219 9.70 -13.83 4.29
C ASP A 219 10.02 -12.95 3.08
N LEU A 220 10.84 -11.91 3.28
CA LEU A 220 11.18 -10.95 2.24
C LEU A 220 12.38 -11.37 1.38
N THR A 221 13.01 -12.51 1.65
CA THR A 221 14.20 -12.99 0.91
C THR A 221 14.01 -12.98 -0.61
N PRO A 222 12.84 -13.40 -1.17
CA PRO A 222 12.64 -13.36 -2.61
C PRO A 222 12.65 -11.95 -3.24
N LEU A 223 12.58 -10.88 -2.43
CA LEU A 223 12.58 -9.51 -2.94
C LEU A 223 13.98 -8.94 -3.16
N GLU A 224 15.06 -9.61 -2.72
CA GLU A 224 16.44 -9.09 -2.74
C GLU A 224 16.96 -8.64 -4.10
N GLY A 225 16.38 -9.17 -5.20
CA GLY A 225 16.78 -8.83 -6.58
C GLY A 225 15.96 -7.72 -7.23
N LEU A 226 15.03 -7.09 -6.51
CA LEU A 226 14.16 -6.04 -7.07
C LEU A 226 14.84 -4.68 -7.04
N ASP A 227 15.85 -4.49 -7.89
CA ASP A 227 16.74 -3.32 -7.89
C ASP A 227 16.02 -1.99 -8.16
N GLN A 228 14.82 -2.02 -8.74
CA GLN A 228 14.02 -0.83 -9.04
C GLN A 228 12.93 -0.54 -8.00
N LEU A 229 12.84 -1.34 -6.92
CA LEU A 229 11.80 -1.18 -5.92
C LEU A 229 12.05 0.11 -5.09
N GLU A 230 11.19 1.10 -5.26
CA GLU A 230 11.25 2.42 -4.62
C GLU A 230 10.41 2.50 -3.36
N SER A 231 9.27 1.78 -3.35
CA SER A 231 8.30 1.80 -2.24
C SER A 231 7.85 0.39 -1.86
N LEU A 232 7.94 0.09 -0.56
CA LEU A 232 7.54 -1.19 0.02
C LEU A 232 6.58 -0.96 1.19
N ILE A 233 5.34 -1.44 1.05
CA ILE A 233 4.29 -1.34 2.07
C ILE A 233 3.97 -2.74 2.58
N LEU A 234 4.19 -2.97 3.88
CA LEU A 234 4.01 -4.24 4.57
C LEU A 234 3.13 -4.08 5.81
N SER A 235 2.19 -3.15 5.78
CA SER A 235 1.36 -2.78 6.93
C SER A 235 0.36 -3.88 7.32
N SER A 236 -0.01 -3.93 8.60
CA SER A 236 -1.02 -4.87 9.13
C SER A 236 -0.68 -6.35 8.91
N ASN A 237 0.60 -6.70 8.78
CA ASN A 237 1.02 -8.09 8.68
C ASN A 237 1.28 -8.70 10.07
N ASP A 238 1.06 -10.01 10.20
CA ASP A 238 1.28 -10.71 11.47
C ASP A 238 2.75 -10.59 11.89
N ARG A 239 3.68 -10.83 10.94
CA ARG A 239 5.11 -10.79 11.21
C ARG A 239 5.93 -10.70 9.92
N ILE A 240 7.01 -9.92 9.95
CA ILE A 240 8.11 -9.99 8.98
C ILE A 240 9.23 -10.85 9.57
N VAL A 241 9.69 -11.87 8.85
CA VAL A 241 10.70 -12.82 9.32
C VAL A 241 12.03 -12.13 9.56
N SER A 242 12.46 -11.27 8.62
CA SER A 242 13.68 -10.47 8.71
C SER A 242 13.56 -9.21 7.85
N LEU A 243 14.19 -8.11 8.28
CA LEU A 243 14.39 -6.90 7.48
C LEU A 243 15.73 -6.89 6.71
N GLU A 244 16.58 -7.91 6.87
CA GLU A 244 17.86 -7.99 6.13
C GLU A 244 17.68 -7.86 4.61
N PRO A 245 16.67 -8.48 3.95
CA PRO A 245 16.47 -8.32 2.53
C PRO A 245 16.25 -6.88 2.08
N VAL A 246 15.71 -6.01 2.94
CA VAL A 246 15.50 -4.59 2.64
C VAL A 246 16.81 -3.86 2.37
N THR A 247 17.93 -4.31 2.97
CA THR A 247 19.27 -3.73 2.74
C THR A 247 19.80 -3.99 1.33
N LYS A 248 19.20 -4.93 0.60
CA LYS A 248 19.56 -5.31 -0.78
C LYS A 248 18.74 -4.59 -1.85
N LEU A 249 17.89 -3.64 -1.46
CA LEU A 249 17.02 -2.87 -2.33
C LEU A 249 17.60 -1.46 -2.57
N PRO A 250 18.44 -1.25 -3.58
CA PRO A 250 19.23 -0.01 -3.72
C PRO A 250 18.37 1.22 -4.04
N ALA A 251 17.22 1.01 -4.70
CA ALA A 251 16.31 2.09 -5.05
C ALA A 251 15.31 2.42 -3.94
N LEU A 252 15.22 1.60 -2.87
CA LEU A 252 14.19 1.77 -1.85
C LEU A 252 14.35 3.08 -1.10
N ARG A 253 13.28 3.89 -1.08
CA ARG A 253 13.19 5.19 -0.40
C ARG A 253 12.04 5.25 0.60
N SER A 254 11.02 4.40 0.42
CA SER A 254 9.82 4.39 1.27
C SER A 254 9.55 2.99 1.81
N LEU A 255 9.46 2.88 3.13
CA LEU A 255 9.09 1.64 3.82
C LEU A 255 7.97 1.91 4.82
N SER A 256 6.88 1.14 4.74
CA SER A 256 5.81 1.16 5.74
C SER A 256 5.64 -0.23 6.39
N LEU A 257 5.72 -0.25 7.71
CA LEU A 257 5.50 -1.40 8.59
C LEU A 257 4.40 -1.08 9.61
N SER A 258 3.53 -0.13 9.29
CA SER A 258 2.52 0.41 10.22
C SER A 258 1.42 -0.59 10.58
N SER A 259 0.53 -0.16 11.46
CA SER A 259 -0.67 -0.91 11.86
C SER A 259 -0.39 -2.31 12.42
N GLY A 260 0.70 -2.43 13.21
CA GLY A 260 0.94 -3.62 14.01
C GLY A 260 1.76 -4.72 13.36
N THR A 261 2.46 -4.43 12.29
CA THR A 261 3.41 -5.38 11.69
C THR A 261 4.56 -5.66 12.65
N ALA A 262 4.70 -6.90 13.11
CA ALA A 262 5.78 -7.29 13.99
C ALA A 262 7.09 -7.53 13.22
N VAL A 263 8.20 -7.01 13.75
CA VAL A 263 9.55 -7.22 13.20
C VAL A 263 10.49 -7.68 14.31
N PRO A 264 11.51 -8.51 14.00
CA PRO A 264 12.45 -8.99 15.01
C PRO A 264 13.46 -7.92 15.44
N SER A 265 13.86 -7.02 14.54
CA SER A 265 14.85 -5.97 14.78
C SER A 265 14.69 -4.85 13.75
N LEU A 266 15.07 -3.61 14.13
CA LEU A 266 15.20 -2.47 13.22
C LEU A 266 16.65 -2.25 12.76
N GLU A 267 17.61 -3.07 13.21
CA GLU A 267 19.05 -2.91 12.92
C GLU A 267 19.37 -2.87 11.42
N PRO A 268 18.76 -3.72 10.57
CA PRO A 268 19.03 -3.65 9.14
C PRO A 268 18.71 -2.29 8.51
N LEU A 269 17.74 -1.54 9.06
CA LEU A 269 17.35 -0.24 8.52
C LEU A 269 18.49 0.79 8.55
N ALA A 270 19.42 0.68 9.50
CA ALA A 270 20.58 1.55 9.58
C ALA A 270 21.48 1.50 8.33
N GLN A 271 21.35 0.47 7.49
CA GLN A 271 22.10 0.28 6.25
C GLN A 271 21.32 0.71 5.00
N THR A 272 20.18 1.38 5.17
CA THR A 272 19.31 1.81 4.07
C THR A 272 19.36 3.32 3.88
N ASN A 273 18.91 3.78 2.69
CA ASN A 273 18.80 5.20 2.36
C ASN A 273 17.31 5.63 2.33
N LEU A 274 16.55 5.24 3.36
CA LEU A 274 15.13 5.55 3.44
C LEU A 274 14.90 7.05 3.65
N ALA A 275 14.02 7.62 2.83
CA ALA A 275 13.49 8.96 2.99
C ALA A 275 12.15 8.97 3.76
N VAL A 276 11.38 7.89 3.65
CA VAL A 276 10.09 7.73 4.32
C VAL A 276 10.09 6.42 5.11
N LEU A 277 9.83 6.52 6.41
CA LEU A 277 9.67 5.36 7.27
C LEU A 277 8.40 5.51 8.11
N ASP A 278 7.46 4.58 7.92
CA ASP A 278 6.25 4.49 8.71
C ASP A 278 6.26 3.25 9.60
N LEU A 279 6.34 3.47 10.89
CA LEU A 279 6.25 2.45 11.94
C LEU A 279 5.02 2.67 12.83
N GLY A 280 4.10 3.57 12.47
CA GLY A 280 2.95 3.94 13.29
C GLY A 280 2.12 2.73 13.71
N LEU A 281 1.80 2.63 15.00
CA LEU A 281 1.01 1.55 15.57
C LEU A 281 -0.46 1.93 15.65
N GLY A 282 -1.33 0.95 15.51
CA GLY A 282 -2.76 1.11 15.80
C GLY A 282 -3.03 1.24 17.31
N VAL A 283 -4.22 1.66 17.66
CA VAL A 283 -4.65 1.76 19.06
C VAL A 283 -4.60 0.38 19.72
N GLY A 284 -3.94 0.28 20.87
CA GLY A 284 -3.77 -0.97 21.62
C GLY A 284 -2.60 -1.84 21.19
N GLN A 285 -1.85 -1.48 20.14
CA GLN A 285 -0.71 -2.27 19.62
C GLN A 285 0.65 -1.87 20.21
N SER A 286 0.68 -0.93 21.15
CA SER A 286 1.92 -0.39 21.74
C SER A 286 2.86 -1.44 22.36
N GLY A 287 2.36 -2.65 22.63
CA GLY A 287 3.15 -3.77 23.14
C GLY A 287 4.07 -4.44 22.12
N LEU A 288 3.81 -4.32 20.83
CA LEU A 288 4.53 -5.03 19.75
C LEU A 288 6.01 -4.66 19.67
N TYR A 289 6.32 -3.37 19.89
CA TYR A 289 7.69 -2.84 19.81
C TYR A 289 8.33 -2.59 21.18
N LYS A 290 7.78 -3.20 22.23
CA LYS A 290 8.22 -2.93 23.61
C LYS A 290 9.69 -3.31 23.88
N GLU A 291 10.19 -4.37 23.25
CA GLU A 291 11.56 -4.87 23.41
C GLU A 291 12.50 -4.46 22.25
N ILE A 292 12.00 -3.74 21.24
CA ILE A 292 12.77 -3.34 20.06
C ILE A 292 13.73 -2.19 20.40
N ASP A 293 14.95 -2.25 19.89
CA ASP A 293 15.91 -1.15 19.92
C ASP A 293 15.60 -0.16 18.76
N TYR A 294 15.38 1.11 19.12
CA TYR A 294 15.14 2.18 18.17
C TYR A 294 16.41 2.93 17.73
N SER A 295 17.57 2.64 18.34
CA SER A 295 18.83 3.33 18.04
C SER A 295 19.22 3.30 16.56
N PRO A 296 18.91 2.25 15.77
CA PRO A 296 19.18 2.23 14.33
C PRO A 296 18.51 3.36 13.55
N LEU A 297 17.35 3.85 14.00
CA LEU A 297 16.64 4.94 13.33
C LEU A 297 17.42 6.27 13.37
N SER A 298 18.31 6.45 14.33
CA SER A 298 19.19 7.63 14.38
C SER A 298 20.36 7.57 13.39
N GLN A 299 20.45 6.50 12.60
CA GLN A 299 21.49 6.30 11.58
C GLN A 299 20.94 6.47 10.14
N LEU A 300 19.75 7.04 9.99
CA LEU A 300 19.08 7.28 8.70
C LEU A 300 19.27 8.76 8.28
N PRO A 301 20.35 9.11 7.55
CA PRO A 301 20.68 10.51 7.26
C PRO A 301 19.70 11.15 6.26
N ASP A 302 19.15 10.36 5.35
CA ASP A 302 18.28 10.82 4.27
C ASP A 302 16.78 10.90 4.66
N LEU A 303 16.48 10.66 5.95
CA LEU A 303 15.10 10.57 6.42
C LEU A 303 14.40 11.93 6.36
N VAL A 304 13.27 11.98 5.65
CA VAL A 304 12.40 13.16 5.49
C VAL A 304 11.10 13.01 6.27
N CYS A 305 10.54 11.79 6.28
CA CYS A 305 9.29 11.47 6.97
C CYS A 305 9.50 10.30 7.93
N LEU A 306 9.09 10.47 9.19
CA LEU A 306 9.09 9.41 10.20
C LEU A 306 7.79 9.40 10.98
N ASN A 307 7.10 8.26 10.98
CA ASN A 307 5.91 8.05 11.81
C ASN A 307 6.21 7.04 12.94
N LEU A 308 6.03 7.47 14.17
CA LEU A 308 6.22 6.70 15.40
C LEU A 308 4.99 6.80 16.32
N THR A 309 3.81 7.00 15.76
CA THR A 309 2.54 7.09 16.52
C THR A 309 2.34 5.87 17.41
N ASN A 310 1.87 6.10 18.65
CA ASN A 310 1.55 5.08 19.65
C ASN A 310 2.75 4.26 20.18
N HIS A 311 4.00 4.66 19.93
CA HIS A 311 5.17 4.01 20.48
C HIS A 311 5.50 4.48 21.90
N THR A 312 5.40 3.58 22.88
CA THR A 312 5.56 3.91 24.31
C THR A 312 7.01 4.18 24.76
N ARG A 313 8.00 3.90 23.94
CA ARG A 313 9.44 4.13 24.24
C ARG A 313 10.05 5.32 23.53
N VAL A 314 9.28 6.00 22.69
CA VAL A 314 9.74 7.21 21.98
C VAL A 314 9.77 8.37 22.96
N THR A 315 10.96 8.76 23.37
CA THR A 315 11.19 9.85 24.34
C THR A 315 11.71 11.11 23.65
N THR A 316 11.58 12.26 24.31
CA THR A 316 12.15 13.53 23.84
C THR A 316 13.65 13.43 23.54
N LYS A 317 14.43 12.69 24.39
CA LYS A 317 15.85 12.47 24.15
C LYS A 317 16.09 11.75 22.81
N PHE A 318 15.31 10.72 22.52
CA PHE A 318 15.40 9.95 21.28
C PHE A 318 15.03 10.82 20.07
N CYS A 319 13.95 11.62 20.15
CA CYS A 319 13.62 12.56 19.07
C CYS A 319 14.75 13.55 18.78
N LYS A 320 15.40 14.11 19.81
CA LYS A 320 16.55 14.99 19.65
C LYS A 320 17.74 14.28 18.96
N GLN A 321 17.95 13.00 19.22
CA GLN A 321 18.99 12.21 18.53
C GLN A 321 18.67 12.04 17.05
N ILE A 322 17.44 11.69 16.70
CA ILE A 322 17.01 11.59 15.29
C ILE A 322 17.20 12.93 14.58
N LEU A 323 16.67 14.02 15.13
CA LEU A 323 16.77 15.36 14.53
C LEU A 323 18.22 15.80 14.32
N ALA A 324 19.14 15.36 15.16
CA ALA A 324 20.57 15.69 15.03
C ALA A 324 21.26 14.92 13.88
N HIS A 325 20.75 13.75 13.50
CA HIS A 325 21.37 12.88 12.50
C HIS A 325 20.61 12.85 11.16
N SER A 326 19.37 13.32 11.13
CA SER A 326 18.54 13.43 9.94
C SER A 326 18.20 14.90 9.67
N PRO A 327 19.13 15.68 9.06
CA PRO A 327 18.97 17.13 8.90
C PRO A 327 17.85 17.52 7.94
N ASP A 328 17.43 16.60 7.06
CA ASP A 328 16.35 16.82 6.10
C ASP A 328 14.98 16.35 6.61
N LEU A 329 14.88 15.91 7.88
CA LEU A 329 13.62 15.47 8.45
C LEU A 329 12.63 16.64 8.54
N ARG A 330 11.49 16.51 7.84
CA ARG A 330 10.44 17.54 7.75
C ARG A 330 9.15 17.12 8.42
N PHE A 331 8.88 15.80 8.45
CA PHE A 331 7.62 15.26 8.96
C PHE A 331 7.94 14.21 10.02
N LEU A 332 7.67 14.57 11.27
CA LEU A 332 7.81 13.67 12.41
C LEU A 332 6.47 13.54 13.13
N ASN A 333 5.86 12.35 13.06
CA ASN A 333 4.66 12.05 13.79
C ASN A 333 4.99 11.22 15.04
N ILE A 334 4.73 11.79 16.21
CA ILE A 334 4.96 11.18 17.54
C ILE A 334 3.70 11.19 18.40
N GLN A 335 2.53 11.24 17.80
CA GLN A 335 1.26 11.23 18.56
C GLN A 335 1.19 10.04 19.52
N ASN A 336 0.65 10.28 20.71
CA ASN A 336 0.49 9.27 21.75
C ASN A 336 1.81 8.58 22.15
N THR A 337 2.90 9.32 22.17
CA THR A 337 4.21 8.86 22.66
C THR A 337 4.61 9.67 23.90
N PRO A 338 5.52 9.16 24.76
CA PRO A 338 6.06 9.94 25.88
C PRO A 338 6.74 11.26 25.47
N ALA A 339 7.21 11.35 24.22
CA ALA A 339 7.80 12.57 23.68
C ALA A 339 6.75 13.65 23.38
N SER A 340 5.53 13.28 23.02
CA SER A 340 4.42 14.21 22.77
C SER A 340 3.85 14.84 24.04
N GLU A 341 4.00 14.18 25.20
CA GLU A 341 3.49 14.65 26.48
C GLU A 341 4.41 15.65 27.20
N GLY A 342 5.65 15.78 26.72
CA GLY A 342 6.66 16.63 27.35
C GLY A 342 6.81 17.99 26.68
N SER A 343 6.76 19.09 27.46
CA SER A 343 7.03 20.47 27.00
C SER A 343 8.51 20.74 26.61
N ALA A 344 9.33 19.69 26.46
CA ALA A 344 10.78 19.76 26.35
C ALA A 344 11.34 19.70 24.93
N LEU A 345 10.50 19.62 23.90
CA LEU A 345 10.90 19.86 22.52
C LEU A 345 10.84 21.39 22.32
N ASP A 346 12.00 22.01 22.11
CA ASP A 346 12.11 23.45 21.91
C ASP A 346 11.22 23.91 20.74
N VAL A 347 10.63 25.11 20.86
CA VAL A 347 9.70 25.70 19.89
C VAL A 347 10.28 25.73 18.45
N GLU A 348 11.60 25.70 18.32
CA GLU A 348 12.32 25.65 17.03
C GLU A 348 12.07 24.34 16.26
N TYR A 349 11.74 23.24 16.95
CA TYR A 349 11.44 21.93 16.34
C TYR A 349 9.94 21.68 16.20
N LEU A 350 9.07 22.48 16.83
CA LEU A 350 7.61 22.27 16.80
C LEU A 350 6.98 22.53 15.44
N SER A 351 7.65 23.28 14.55
CA SER A 351 7.21 23.46 13.16
C SER A 351 7.40 22.22 12.29
N LEU A 352 8.21 21.24 12.75
CA LEU A 352 8.53 19.99 12.07
C LEU A 352 7.76 18.80 12.64
N ILE A 353 7.07 18.99 13.77
CA ILE A 353 6.52 17.89 14.55
C ILE A 353 5.00 17.99 14.56
N HIS A 354 4.38 16.91 14.13
CA HIS A 354 2.97 16.69 14.34
C HIS A 354 2.76 16.01 15.72
N ILE A 355 2.12 16.74 16.66
CA ILE A 355 1.83 16.26 18.03
C ILE A 355 0.37 15.89 18.15
#